data_9fccd12e813476f2f603fc2a6e800993
#
_entry.id   9fccd12e813476f2f603fc2a6e800993
#
_cell.length_a   1.000
_cell.length_b   1.000
_cell.length_c   1.000
_cell.angle_alpha   90.00
_cell.angle_beta   90.00
_cell.angle_gamma   90.00
#
_symmetry.space_group_name_H-M   'P 1'
#
loop_
_entity.id
_entity.type
_entity.pdbx_description
1 polymer ?
#
loop_
_entity_poly.entity_id
_entity_poly.type
_entity_poly.pdbx_seq_one_letter_code
_entity_poly.pdbx_strand_id
1 'polypeptide(L)'
;MNMDNDKEIKASELPTSINNSNVVIALHSTTVSQDLKQGPQSAQSSPVIHHYFTHEAIGVSQLLRQARQHIVLHAAFYPKYADGEQGDDIRKVMEENQDLRLKVIFTDLNAPWVNEFAVLLRERFADIKKFEKDINDDKEYFVELQKNPKIRRDRVEICDSARLPLFPVILIDDTLIVGHYAHSREIAPNGLWLTIQHPNIPSMYQKLRDGENPECKTAEERAILRYVEELMT
;
A
#
# COMPACT_ATOMS: atom_id res chain seq x y z
N MET A 1 31.77 -53.35 23.31
CA MET A 1 30.86 -52.90 24.35
C MET A 1 30.35 -51.54 23.89
N ASN A 2 29.29 -51.55 23.12
CA ASN A 2 27.90 -51.21 23.52
C ASN A 2 27.72 -49.70 23.58
N MET A 3 26.78 -49.07 23.01
CA MET A 3 25.56 -49.46 22.25
C MET A 3 25.08 -48.18 21.55
N ASP A 4 24.74 -48.31 20.30
CA ASP A 4 23.92 -47.37 19.56
C ASP A 4 22.56 -47.19 20.22
N ASN A 5 22.09 -45.94 20.18
CA ASN A 5 20.69 -45.65 20.38
C ASN A 5 20.27 -44.57 19.36
N ASP A 6 20.08 -45.02 18.13
CA ASP A 6 19.29 -44.30 17.13
C ASP A 6 17.81 -44.29 17.60
N LYS A 7 17.30 -43.16 18.00
CA LYS A 7 15.87 -42.93 18.11
C LYS A 7 15.37 -42.30 16.80
N GLU A 8 14.84 -43.17 15.96
CA GLU A 8 13.93 -42.78 14.88
C GLU A 8 12.76 -41.97 15.47
N ILE A 9 12.70 -40.69 15.06
CA ILE A 9 11.51 -39.86 15.27
C ILE A 9 10.56 -40.16 14.13
N LYS A 10 9.54 -40.95 14.39
CA LYS A 10 8.41 -41.19 13.49
C LYS A 10 7.72 -39.87 13.19
N ALA A 11 7.70 -39.49 11.93
CA ALA A 11 6.83 -38.44 11.40
C ALA A 11 5.35 -38.89 11.57
N SER A 12 4.69 -38.43 12.60
CA SER A 12 3.24 -38.61 12.80
C SER A 12 2.52 -37.34 12.42
N GLU A 13 1.82 -37.42 11.29
CA GLU A 13 0.54 -36.80 11.01
C GLU A 13 0.39 -35.29 11.29
N LEU A 14 0.70 -34.50 10.25
CA LEU A 14 0.18 -33.15 10.14
C LEU A 14 -1.30 -33.23 9.70
N PRO A 15 -2.24 -32.56 10.37
CA PRO A 15 -3.63 -32.52 9.92
C PRO A 15 -3.74 -31.67 8.64
N THR A 16 -4.14 -32.35 7.57
CA THR A 16 -4.54 -31.71 6.31
C THR A 16 -5.97 -31.22 6.42
N SER A 17 -6.16 -30.00 6.94
CA SER A 17 -7.29 -29.13 6.62
C SER A 17 -7.11 -27.80 7.35
N ILE A 18 -6.53 -26.82 6.69
CA ILE A 18 -6.63 -25.43 7.14
C ILE A 18 -7.91 -24.87 6.52
N ASN A 19 -9.00 -24.90 7.29
CA ASN A 19 -10.16 -24.11 7.00
C ASN A 19 -9.77 -22.63 7.06
N ASN A 20 -10.19 -21.85 6.05
CA ASN A 20 -10.09 -20.40 6.02
C ASN A 20 -10.87 -19.77 7.18
N SER A 21 -10.29 -19.80 8.35
CA SER A 21 -10.78 -19.06 9.51
C SER A 21 -9.90 -17.84 9.68
N ASN A 22 -10.51 -16.66 9.63
CA ASN A 22 -9.87 -15.39 9.96
C ASN A 22 -9.22 -15.50 11.34
N VAL A 23 -7.91 -15.75 11.38
CA VAL A 23 -7.15 -15.72 12.63
C VAL A 23 -6.86 -14.25 12.94
N VAL A 24 -7.68 -13.64 13.75
CA VAL A 24 -7.39 -12.35 14.37
C VAL A 24 -6.36 -12.63 15.46
N ILE A 25 -5.07 -12.43 15.15
CA ILE A 25 -4.04 -12.41 16.19
C ILE A 25 -4.12 -11.03 16.84
N ALA A 26 -4.87 -10.91 17.91
CA ALA A 26 -4.79 -9.77 18.79
C ALA A 26 -3.40 -9.80 19.46
N LEU A 27 -2.47 -9.00 18.98
CA LEU A 27 -1.24 -8.71 19.71
C LEU A 27 -1.65 -7.93 20.96
N HIS A 28 -1.75 -8.63 22.09
CA HIS A 28 -1.82 -7.98 23.38
C HIS A 28 -0.48 -7.28 23.61
N SER A 29 -0.46 -5.98 23.38
CA SER A 29 0.59 -5.13 23.91
C SER A 29 0.50 -5.22 25.44
N THR A 30 1.46 -5.89 26.06
CA THR A 30 1.64 -5.86 27.51
C THR A 30 2.05 -4.45 27.88
N THR A 31 1.08 -3.64 28.25
CA THR A 31 1.33 -2.31 28.81
C THR A 31 1.96 -2.53 30.18
N VAL A 32 3.26 -2.33 30.31
CA VAL A 32 3.89 -2.11 31.59
C VAL A 32 3.41 -0.74 32.06
N SER A 33 2.43 -0.76 32.95
CA SER A 33 1.93 0.46 33.62
C SER A 33 3.03 1.01 34.53
N GLN A 34 3.79 1.99 34.04
CA GLN A 34 4.49 2.90 34.93
C GLN A 34 3.52 4.02 35.26
N ASP A 35 3.13 4.09 36.54
CA ASP A 35 2.36 5.20 37.12
C ASP A 35 3.19 6.50 37.06
N LEU A 36 3.22 7.14 35.91
CA LEU A 36 3.58 8.55 35.76
C LEU A 36 2.29 9.35 35.79
N LYS A 37 2.15 10.20 36.81
CA LYS A 37 1.08 11.20 36.93
C LYS A 37 1.04 12.03 35.65
N GLN A 38 0.12 11.67 34.73
CA GLN A 38 -0.12 12.41 33.51
C GLN A 38 -1.20 13.46 33.78
N GLY A 39 -0.86 14.73 33.49
CA GLY A 39 -1.86 15.79 33.34
C GLY A 39 -2.82 15.47 32.18
N PRO A 40 -3.90 16.28 31.96
CA PRO A 40 -4.89 15.99 30.95
C PRO A 40 -4.26 15.95 29.55
N GLN A 41 -3.94 14.75 29.07
CA GLN A 41 -3.50 14.53 27.72
C GLN A 41 -4.74 14.62 26.81
N SER A 42 -4.68 15.51 25.81
CA SER A 42 -5.56 15.42 24.65
C SER A 42 -5.46 13.98 24.12
N ALA A 43 -6.61 13.32 23.98
CA ALA A 43 -6.67 11.94 23.49
C ALA A 43 -5.97 11.85 22.12
N GLN A 44 -4.69 11.47 22.12
CA GLN A 44 -3.97 11.16 20.91
C GLN A 44 -4.48 9.79 20.44
N SER A 45 -5.12 9.77 19.28
CA SER A 45 -5.58 8.53 18.68
C SER A 45 -4.37 7.71 18.24
N SER A 46 -4.25 6.50 18.77
CA SER A 46 -3.24 5.54 18.32
C SER A 46 -3.60 5.05 16.90
N PRO A 47 -2.60 4.76 16.05
CA PRO A 47 -2.85 4.19 14.74
C PRO A 47 -3.52 2.82 14.84
N VAL A 48 -4.46 2.56 13.95
CA VAL A 48 -5.06 1.23 13.76
C VAL A 48 -4.30 0.54 12.64
N ILE A 49 -3.69 -0.61 12.94
CA ILE A 49 -2.89 -1.37 11.99
C ILE A 49 -3.53 -2.75 11.82
N HIS A 50 -3.85 -3.10 10.57
CA HIS A 50 -4.27 -4.44 10.20
C HIS A 50 -3.28 -5.05 9.22
N HIS A 51 -3.16 -6.38 9.24
CA HIS A 51 -2.35 -7.11 8.27
C HIS A 51 -3.24 -8.10 7.50
N TYR A 52 -2.87 -8.32 6.24
CA TYR A 52 -3.59 -9.17 5.32
C TYR A 52 -2.60 -10.03 4.54
N PHE A 53 -2.98 -11.26 4.23
CA PHE A 53 -2.14 -12.18 3.45
C PHE A 53 -2.36 -12.08 1.94
N THR A 54 -3.37 -11.31 1.51
CA THR A 54 -3.60 -10.99 0.10
C THR A 54 -4.11 -9.56 -0.02
N HIS A 55 -3.83 -8.92 -1.14
CA HIS A 55 -4.39 -7.60 -1.48
C HIS A 55 -5.92 -7.61 -1.53
N GLU A 56 -6.53 -8.70 -1.98
CA GLU A 56 -7.99 -8.82 -2.09
C GLU A 56 -8.69 -8.78 -0.74
N ALA A 57 -8.03 -9.31 0.31
CA ALA A 57 -8.58 -9.31 1.67
C ALA A 57 -8.70 -7.91 2.29
N ILE A 58 -8.04 -6.89 1.73
CA ILE A 58 -8.08 -5.51 2.24
C ILE A 58 -9.46 -4.86 2.02
N GLY A 59 -10.17 -5.25 0.95
CA GLY A 59 -11.43 -4.61 0.57
C GLY A 59 -11.23 -3.21 -0.04
N VAL A 60 -10.19 -3.03 -0.85
CA VAL A 60 -9.80 -1.75 -1.46
C VAL A 60 -10.94 -1.08 -2.20
N SER A 61 -11.77 -1.84 -2.94
CA SER A 61 -12.96 -1.32 -3.63
C SER A 61 -13.91 -0.59 -2.69
N GLN A 62 -14.08 -1.09 -1.46
CA GLN A 62 -14.91 -0.39 -0.46
C GLN A 62 -14.28 0.92 -0.02
N LEU A 63 -12.97 0.94 0.24
CA LEU A 63 -12.25 2.17 0.61
C LEU A 63 -12.32 3.21 -0.51
N LEU A 64 -12.12 2.80 -1.77
CA LEU A 64 -12.20 3.69 -2.94
C LEU A 64 -13.58 4.33 -3.07
N ARG A 65 -14.66 3.55 -2.96
CA ARG A 65 -16.04 4.06 -3.03
C ARG A 65 -16.39 5.05 -1.90
N GLN A 66 -15.69 4.97 -0.77
CA GLN A 66 -15.88 5.85 0.38
C GLN A 66 -14.94 7.06 0.39
N ALA A 67 -13.99 7.14 -0.52
CA ALA A 67 -12.99 8.20 -0.59
C ALA A 67 -13.61 9.59 -0.72
N ARG A 68 -13.05 10.58 0.02
CA ARG A 68 -13.59 11.94 0.10
C ARG A 68 -12.59 13.03 -0.28
N GLN A 69 -11.32 12.83 0.00
CA GLN A 69 -10.29 13.87 -0.14
C GLN A 69 -9.19 13.48 -1.10
N HIS A 70 -8.54 12.34 -0.86
CA HIS A 70 -7.34 11.94 -1.58
C HIS A 70 -7.34 10.45 -1.91
N ILE A 71 -6.98 10.14 -3.15
CA ILE A 71 -6.51 8.83 -3.58
C ILE A 71 -5.10 9.06 -4.16
N VAL A 72 -4.09 8.41 -3.60
CA VAL A 72 -2.73 8.45 -4.14
C VAL A 72 -2.24 7.04 -4.37
N LEU A 73 -1.83 6.75 -5.59
CA LEU A 73 -1.31 5.46 -5.99
C LEU A 73 0.19 5.58 -6.28
N HIS A 74 1.01 4.80 -5.58
CA HIS A 74 2.43 4.65 -5.85
C HIS A 74 2.82 3.18 -5.83
N ALA A 75 2.97 2.58 -7.00
CA ALA A 75 3.40 1.20 -7.17
C ALA A 75 4.19 1.06 -8.47
N ALA A 76 4.79 -0.11 -8.71
CA ALA A 76 5.51 -0.36 -9.95
C ALA A 76 4.58 -0.40 -11.17
N PHE A 77 3.35 -0.87 -10.99
CA PHE A 77 2.32 -1.00 -12.04
C PHE A 77 0.93 -1.14 -11.39
N TYR A 78 -0.12 -0.88 -12.16
CA TYR A 78 -1.48 -0.66 -11.65
C TYR A 78 -2.60 -1.46 -12.34
N PRO A 79 -2.42 -2.71 -12.78
CA PRO A 79 -3.42 -3.38 -13.63
C PRO A 79 -4.79 -3.50 -12.97
N LYS A 80 -4.85 -3.61 -11.64
CA LYS A 80 -6.13 -3.65 -10.91
C LYS A 80 -6.80 -2.29 -10.82
N TYR A 81 -6.00 -1.21 -10.81
CA TYR A 81 -6.49 0.17 -10.65
C TYR A 81 -6.72 0.87 -11.99
N ALA A 82 -6.14 0.36 -13.06
CA ALA A 82 -6.32 0.90 -14.41
C ALA A 82 -7.43 0.17 -15.17
N ASP A 83 -7.37 -1.14 -15.27
CA ASP A 83 -8.30 -1.93 -16.10
C ASP A 83 -8.98 -3.03 -15.27
N GLY A 84 -9.81 -2.63 -14.30
CA GLY A 84 -10.50 -3.57 -13.44
C GLY A 84 -11.52 -2.90 -12.53
N GLU A 85 -12.11 -3.68 -11.63
CA GLU A 85 -13.14 -3.20 -10.70
C GLU A 85 -12.70 -1.94 -9.93
N GLN A 86 -11.44 -1.89 -9.49
CA GLN A 86 -10.90 -0.75 -8.76
C GLN A 86 -10.76 0.50 -9.63
N GLY A 87 -10.42 0.34 -10.92
CA GLY A 87 -10.43 1.44 -11.89
C GLY A 87 -11.82 2.02 -12.09
N ASP A 88 -12.83 1.17 -12.22
CA ASP A 88 -14.21 1.59 -12.31
C ASP A 88 -14.69 2.30 -11.04
N ASP A 89 -14.31 1.82 -9.86
CA ASP A 89 -14.59 2.48 -8.57
C ASP A 89 -13.94 3.86 -8.49
N ILE A 90 -12.67 4.00 -8.91
CA ILE A 90 -11.98 5.30 -8.97
C ILE A 90 -12.72 6.24 -9.91
N ARG A 91 -13.05 5.79 -11.13
CA ARG A 91 -13.78 6.61 -12.10
C ARG A 91 -15.09 7.11 -11.52
N LYS A 92 -15.88 6.21 -10.96
CA LYS A 92 -17.20 6.52 -10.39
C LYS A 92 -17.11 7.52 -9.24
N VAL A 93 -16.23 7.29 -8.26
CA VAL A 93 -16.09 8.19 -7.12
C VAL A 93 -15.56 9.56 -7.53
N MET A 94 -14.65 9.62 -8.53
CA MET A 94 -14.15 10.88 -9.10
C MET A 94 -15.24 11.68 -9.85
N GLU A 95 -16.20 11.00 -10.50
CA GLU A 95 -17.35 11.64 -11.14
C GLU A 95 -18.35 12.17 -10.12
N GLU A 96 -18.60 11.42 -9.04
CA GLU A 96 -19.59 11.74 -8.01
C GLU A 96 -19.08 12.77 -6.99
N ASN A 97 -17.81 12.73 -6.62
CA ASN A 97 -17.22 13.61 -5.61
C ASN A 97 -16.29 14.64 -6.25
N GLN A 98 -16.72 15.91 -6.30
CA GLN A 98 -15.97 16.98 -6.95
C GLN A 98 -14.78 17.51 -6.14
N ASP A 99 -14.66 17.16 -4.86
CA ASP A 99 -13.55 17.57 -3.98
C ASP A 99 -12.41 16.55 -3.95
N LEU A 100 -12.69 15.31 -4.37
CA LEU A 100 -11.73 14.22 -4.38
C LEU A 100 -10.59 14.50 -5.39
N ARG A 101 -9.36 14.28 -4.98
CA ARG A 101 -8.14 14.38 -5.79
C ARG A 101 -7.50 13.02 -5.95
N LEU A 102 -7.10 12.72 -7.19
CA LEU A 102 -6.35 11.52 -7.54
C LEU A 102 -4.92 11.92 -7.95
N LYS A 103 -3.92 11.28 -7.35
CA LYS A 103 -2.52 11.34 -7.80
C LYS A 103 -2.06 9.93 -8.13
N VAL A 104 -1.46 9.74 -9.30
CA VAL A 104 -0.87 8.47 -9.72
C VAL A 104 0.60 8.70 -10.05
N ILE A 105 1.47 7.95 -9.37
CA ILE A 105 2.92 8.09 -9.47
C ILE A 105 3.46 6.86 -10.20
N PHE A 106 3.87 7.03 -11.43
CA PHE A 106 4.44 5.98 -12.26
C PHE A 106 5.96 5.89 -12.11
N THR A 107 6.50 4.72 -12.39
CA THR A 107 7.93 4.54 -12.57
C THR A 107 8.40 5.32 -13.81
N ASP A 108 9.41 6.17 -13.65
CA ASP A 108 10.11 6.75 -14.81
C ASP A 108 10.91 5.64 -15.51
N LEU A 109 10.48 5.27 -16.70
CA LEU A 109 11.09 4.21 -17.50
C LEU A 109 12.52 4.52 -17.94
N ASN A 110 12.96 5.78 -17.82
CA ASN A 110 14.34 6.20 -18.08
C ASN A 110 15.24 6.14 -16.84
N ALA A 111 14.70 5.79 -15.68
CA ALA A 111 15.50 5.70 -14.46
C ALA A 111 16.55 4.58 -14.57
N PRO A 112 17.79 4.80 -14.08
CA PRO A 112 18.91 3.89 -14.31
C PRO A 112 18.73 2.49 -13.70
N TRP A 113 17.82 2.35 -12.74
CA TRP A 113 17.53 1.11 -12.00
C TRP A 113 16.39 0.28 -12.60
N VAL A 114 15.70 0.76 -13.64
CA VAL A 114 14.46 0.12 -14.17
C VAL A 114 14.70 -1.30 -14.64
N ASN A 115 15.80 -1.56 -15.33
CA ASN A 115 16.12 -2.89 -15.83
C ASN A 115 16.32 -3.90 -14.67
N GLU A 116 17.09 -3.52 -13.65
CA GLU A 116 17.35 -4.34 -12.49
C GLU A 116 16.07 -4.56 -11.68
N PHE A 117 15.24 -3.54 -11.56
CA PHE A 117 13.97 -3.63 -10.86
C PHE A 117 12.98 -4.55 -11.59
N ALA A 118 12.86 -4.44 -12.92
CA ALA A 118 12.05 -5.35 -13.72
C ALA A 118 12.51 -6.81 -13.56
N VAL A 119 13.83 -7.04 -13.47
CA VAL A 119 14.41 -8.37 -13.17
C VAL A 119 14.05 -8.86 -11.76
N LEU A 120 13.95 -7.98 -10.76
CA LEU A 120 13.52 -8.35 -9.41
C LEU A 120 12.05 -8.77 -9.34
N LEU A 121 11.22 -8.22 -10.21
CA LEU A 121 9.80 -8.58 -10.36
C LEU A 121 9.58 -9.85 -11.23
N ARG A 122 10.57 -10.69 -11.34
CA ARG A 122 10.93 -11.73 -12.32
C ARG A 122 9.83 -12.58 -12.93
N GLU A 123 8.82 -12.97 -12.19
CA GLU A 123 7.88 -13.96 -12.77
C GLU A 123 6.81 -13.34 -13.65
N ARG A 124 6.61 -12.05 -13.49
CA ARG A 124 5.66 -11.31 -14.32
C ARG A 124 6.32 -10.65 -15.52
N PHE A 125 7.58 -10.24 -15.38
CA PHE A 125 8.31 -9.45 -16.38
C PHE A 125 9.63 -10.13 -16.79
N ALA A 126 9.52 -11.30 -17.43
CA ALA A 126 10.67 -11.94 -18.04
C ALA A 126 11.32 -11.08 -19.14
N ASP A 127 10.56 -10.10 -19.68
CA ASP A 127 10.97 -9.16 -20.70
C ASP A 127 10.70 -7.73 -20.23
N ILE A 128 11.73 -6.88 -20.23
CA ILE A 128 11.64 -5.46 -19.93
C ILE A 128 10.59 -4.74 -20.81
N LYS A 129 10.48 -5.12 -22.08
CA LYS A 129 9.50 -4.54 -22.99
C LYS A 129 8.06 -4.79 -22.55
N LYS A 130 7.82 -5.92 -21.90
CA LYS A 130 6.50 -6.21 -21.33
C LYS A 130 6.25 -5.31 -20.12
N PHE A 131 7.23 -5.11 -19.26
CA PHE A 131 7.15 -4.19 -18.11
C PHE A 131 6.86 -2.76 -18.57
N GLU A 132 7.63 -2.27 -19.56
CA GLU A 132 7.41 -0.96 -20.16
C GLU A 132 6.01 -0.82 -20.78
N LYS A 133 5.58 -1.85 -21.49
CA LYS A 133 4.23 -1.88 -22.10
C LYS A 133 3.15 -1.81 -21.04
N ASP A 134 3.21 -2.65 -20.02
CA ASP A 134 2.19 -2.70 -18.96
C ASP A 134 2.11 -1.35 -18.22
N ILE A 135 3.24 -0.69 -17.94
CA ILE A 135 3.25 0.67 -17.34
C ILE A 135 2.59 1.69 -18.27
N ASN A 136 2.89 1.65 -19.56
CA ASN A 136 2.32 2.60 -20.52
C ASN A 136 0.82 2.37 -20.71
N ASP A 137 0.36 1.12 -20.78
CA ASP A 137 -1.06 0.78 -20.87
C ASP A 137 -1.83 1.28 -19.63
N ASP A 138 -1.29 1.04 -18.42
CA ASP A 138 -1.86 1.55 -17.18
C ASP A 138 -1.91 3.09 -17.16
N LYS A 139 -0.85 3.75 -17.63
CA LYS A 139 -0.76 5.22 -17.70
C LYS A 139 -1.78 5.80 -18.64
N GLU A 140 -2.01 5.15 -19.79
CA GLU A 140 -3.01 5.57 -20.79
C GLU A 140 -4.41 5.61 -20.16
N TYR A 141 -4.78 4.61 -19.36
CA TYR A 141 -6.05 4.62 -18.64
C TYR A 141 -6.25 5.88 -17.80
N PHE A 142 -5.25 6.28 -17.00
CA PHE A 142 -5.36 7.48 -16.16
C PHE A 142 -5.32 8.78 -16.95
N VAL A 143 -4.63 8.79 -18.08
CA VAL A 143 -4.68 9.90 -19.04
C VAL A 143 -6.08 10.06 -19.64
N GLU A 144 -6.73 8.95 -20.00
CA GLU A 144 -8.12 8.98 -20.46
C GLU A 144 -9.08 9.40 -19.35
N LEU A 145 -8.85 8.94 -18.11
CA LEU A 145 -9.62 9.41 -16.95
C LEU A 145 -9.49 10.94 -16.76
N GLN A 146 -8.30 11.50 -16.95
CA GLN A 146 -8.07 12.96 -16.88
C GLN A 146 -8.81 13.74 -17.98
N LYS A 147 -9.11 13.10 -19.10
CA LYS A 147 -9.88 13.69 -20.22
C LYS A 147 -11.40 13.55 -20.05
N ASN A 148 -11.86 12.80 -19.06
CA ASN A 148 -13.28 12.59 -18.81
C ASN A 148 -13.98 13.94 -18.51
N PRO A 149 -15.01 14.34 -19.30
CA PRO A 149 -15.65 15.67 -19.14
C PRO A 149 -16.39 15.86 -17.80
N LYS A 150 -16.69 14.79 -17.09
CA LYS A 150 -17.29 14.85 -15.76
C LYS A 150 -16.27 15.06 -14.64
N ILE A 151 -14.97 14.94 -14.96
CA ILE A 151 -13.88 15.05 -13.99
C ILE A 151 -13.07 16.29 -14.36
N ARG A 152 -12.93 17.24 -13.43
CA ARG A 152 -12.06 18.39 -13.65
C ARG A 152 -10.61 17.92 -13.76
N ARG A 153 -9.92 18.37 -14.82
CA ARG A 153 -8.55 17.94 -15.13
C ARG A 153 -7.54 18.20 -14.00
N ASP A 154 -7.71 19.30 -13.27
CA ASP A 154 -6.83 19.68 -12.15
C ASP A 154 -6.95 18.79 -10.91
N ARG A 155 -7.91 17.84 -10.90
CA ARG A 155 -8.07 16.88 -9.82
C ARG A 155 -7.36 15.55 -10.06
N VAL A 156 -6.86 15.32 -11.28
CA VAL A 156 -6.12 14.10 -11.64
C VAL A 156 -4.68 14.51 -11.95
N GLU A 157 -3.77 14.15 -11.09
CA GLU A 157 -2.33 14.36 -11.21
C GLU A 157 -1.66 13.05 -11.63
N ILE A 158 -0.93 13.08 -12.73
CA ILE A 158 -0.16 11.94 -13.23
C ILE A 158 1.29 12.39 -13.30
N CYS A 159 2.18 11.69 -12.61
CA CYS A 159 3.61 12.03 -12.60
C CYS A 159 4.47 10.78 -12.70
N ASP A 160 5.69 10.94 -13.20
CA ASP A 160 6.72 9.92 -13.22
C ASP A 160 7.71 10.16 -12.09
N SER A 161 8.16 9.10 -11.44
CA SER A 161 9.16 9.14 -10.37
C SER A 161 10.41 8.39 -10.79
N ALA A 162 11.55 9.06 -10.72
CA ALA A 162 12.86 8.44 -10.90
C ALA A 162 13.36 7.74 -9.61
N ARG A 163 12.63 7.86 -8.50
CA ARG A 163 12.93 7.11 -7.26
C ARG A 163 12.57 5.64 -7.43
N LEU A 164 13.45 4.76 -6.95
CA LEU A 164 13.16 3.34 -6.87
C LEU A 164 12.01 3.12 -5.87
N PRO A 165 10.86 2.57 -6.29
CA PRO A 165 9.79 2.25 -5.35
C PRO A 165 10.23 1.07 -4.47
N LEU A 166 10.38 1.30 -3.17
CA LEU A 166 10.80 0.25 -2.24
C LEU A 166 9.67 -0.75 -1.95
N PHE A 167 8.45 -0.25 -1.97
CA PHE A 167 7.21 -1.02 -1.75
C PHE A 167 6.02 -0.26 -2.36
N PRO A 168 4.94 -0.95 -2.71
CA PRO A 168 3.71 -0.26 -3.12
C PRO A 168 3.10 0.44 -1.90
N VAL A 169 2.76 1.72 -2.07
CA VAL A 169 2.04 2.52 -1.09
C VAL A 169 0.82 3.14 -1.75
N ILE A 170 -0.33 2.98 -1.14
CA ILE A 170 -1.58 3.57 -1.58
C ILE A 170 -2.15 4.36 -0.43
N LEU A 171 -2.54 5.59 -0.68
CA LEU A 171 -3.25 6.43 0.28
C LEU A 171 -4.70 6.59 -0.18
N ILE A 172 -5.65 6.31 0.71
CA ILE A 172 -7.06 6.63 0.55
C ILE A 172 -7.49 7.36 1.81
N ASP A 173 -7.68 8.65 1.71
CA ASP A 173 -7.99 9.55 2.82
C ASP A 173 -7.03 9.39 4.02
N ASP A 174 -7.48 8.80 5.13
CA ASP A 174 -6.72 8.59 6.36
C ASP A 174 -6.07 7.20 6.45
N THR A 175 -6.13 6.42 5.37
CA THR A 175 -5.68 5.02 5.34
C THR A 175 -4.55 4.83 4.35
N LEU A 176 -3.39 4.40 4.85
CA LEU A 176 -2.28 3.90 4.03
C LEU A 176 -2.42 2.39 3.85
N ILE A 177 -2.22 1.93 2.63
CA ILE A 177 -2.11 0.51 2.27
C ILE A 177 -0.69 0.29 1.79
N VAL A 178 0.04 -0.58 2.47
CA VAL A 178 1.45 -0.84 2.21
C VAL A 178 1.64 -2.32 1.90
N GLY A 179 2.27 -2.63 0.78
CA GLY A 179 2.60 -3.99 0.40
C GLY A 179 4.10 -4.23 0.34
N HIS A 180 4.48 -5.40 -0.13
CA HIS A 180 5.87 -5.75 -0.40
C HIS A 180 6.01 -6.27 -1.83
N TYR A 181 7.11 -5.89 -2.50
CA TYR A 181 7.52 -6.58 -3.72
C TYR A 181 8.13 -7.92 -3.32
N ALA A 182 7.47 -9.01 -3.70
CA ALA A 182 7.95 -10.33 -3.35
C ALA A 182 9.21 -10.69 -4.16
N HIS A 183 10.25 -11.13 -3.48
CA HIS A 183 11.42 -11.78 -4.08
C HIS A 183 11.21 -13.30 -4.27
N SER A 184 9.97 -13.76 -4.20
CA SER A 184 9.58 -15.16 -4.35
C SER A 184 8.86 -15.37 -5.68
N ARG A 185 8.47 -16.62 -5.94
CA ARG A 185 7.62 -16.97 -7.08
C ARG A 185 6.19 -16.42 -6.98
N GLU A 186 5.77 -16.03 -5.79
CA GLU A 186 4.47 -15.43 -5.58
C GLU A 186 4.45 -13.97 -6.02
N ILE A 187 3.39 -13.58 -6.70
CA ILE A 187 3.16 -12.20 -7.12
C ILE A 187 2.83 -11.31 -5.92
N ALA A 188 3.17 -10.03 -5.96
CA ALA A 188 2.95 -9.08 -4.88
C ALA A 188 1.51 -9.08 -4.30
N PRO A 189 0.42 -9.23 -5.08
CA PRO A 189 -0.93 -9.36 -4.53
C PRO A 189 -1.14 -10.52 -3.55
N ASN A 190 -0.35 -11.58 -3.64
CA ASN A 190 -0.40 -12.73 -2.72
C ASN A 190 0.57 -12.61 -1.54
N GLY A 191 1.22 -11.46 -1.39
CA GLY A 191 2.13 -11.18 -0.29
C GLY A 191 1.45 -10.55 0.91
N LEU A 192 2.25 -10.24 1.94
CA LEU A 192 1.79 -9.52 3.11
C LEU A 192 1.47 -8.06 2.77
N TRP A 193 0.28 -7.63 3.19
CA TRP A 193 -0.18 -6.26 3.10
C TRP A 193 -0.53 -5.72 4.48
N LEU A 194 -0.31 -4.43 4.68
CA LEU A 194 -0.68 -3.69 5.88
C LEU A 194 -1.64 -2.57 5.51
N THR A 195 -2.63 -2.31 6.36
CA THR A 195 -3.34 -1.03 6.38
C THR A 195 -2.98 -0.31 7.67
N ILE A 196 -2.71 0.99 7.54
CA ILE A 196 -2.40 1.87 8.65
C ILE A 196 -3.38 3.01 8.58
N GLN A 197 -4.30 3.09 9.54
CA GLN A 197 -5.29 4.16 9.62
C GLN A 197 -4.92 5.12 10.76
N HIS A 198 -4.83 6.41 10.45
CA HIS A 198 -4.57 7.45 11.44
C HIS A 198 -5.13 8.80 10.98
N PRO A 199 -5.86 9.54 11.84
CA PRO A 199 -6.55 10.79 11.47
C PRO A 199 -5.60 11.92 11.02
N ASN A 200 -4.31 11.85 11.36
CA ASN A 200 -3.33 12.86 10.97
C ASN A 200 -2.70 12.60 9.58
N ILE A 201 -2.94 11.45 8.95
CA ILE A 201 -2.38 11.13 7.63
C ILE A 201 -2.76 12.18 6.57
N PRO A 202 -4.02 12.63 6.42
CA PRO A 202 -4.36 13.65 5.44
C PRO A 202 -3.61 14.96 5.66
N SER A 203 -3.46 15.38 6.92
CA SER A 203 -2.72 16.59 7.27
C SER A 203 -1.22 16.46 6.99
N MET A 204 -0.62 15.29 7.28
CA MET A 204 0.79 15.01 6.95
C MET A 204 1.01 15.09 5.44
N TYR A 205 0.15 14.43 4.67
CA TYR A 205 0.20 14.43 3.22
C TYR A 205 0.08 15.84 2.65
N GLN A 206 -0.92 16.62 3.12
CA GLN A 206 -1.13 17.99 2.63
C GLN A 206 0.07 18.89 2.94
N LYS A 207 0.62 18.86 4.15
CA LYS A 207 1.79 19.65 4.54
C LYS A 207 3.00 19.34 3.67
N LEU A 208 3.28 18.05 3.44
CA LEU A 208 4.37 17.65 2.54
C LEU A 208 4.16 18.17 1.11
N ARG A 209 2.93 18.14 0.60
CA ARG A 209 2.60 18.74 -0.72
C ARG A 209 2.86 20.24 -0.76
N ASP A 210 2.61 20.93 0.33
CA ASP A 210 2.81 22.37 0.45
C ASP A 210 4.28 22.75 0.73
N GLY A 211 5.18 21.74 0.79
CA GLY A 211 6.61 21.92 1.09
C GLY A 211 6.90 22.16 2.57
N GLU A 212 5.95 21.86 3.44
CA GLU A 212 6.07 21.98 4.89
C GLU A 212 6.46 20.65 5.54
N ASN A 213 7.19 20.70 6.65
CA ASN A 213 7.50 19.52 7.45
C ASN A 213 6.36 19.27 8.46
N PRO A 214 5.69 18.11 8.44
CA PRO A 214 4.69 17.77 9.43
C PRO A 214 5.35 17.63 10.83
N GLU A 215 4.71 18.20 11.84
CA GLU A 215 5.11 17.95 13.23
C GLU A 215 4.60 16.56 13.66
N CYS A 216 5.51 15.67 14.04
CA CYS A 216 5.18 14.37 14.59
C CYS A 216 5.45 14.35 16.09
N LYS A 217 4.39 14.19 16.87
CA LYS A 217 4.45 14.20 18.35
C LYS A 217 4.84 12.85 18.93
N THR A 218 4.53 11.76 18.22
CA THR A 218 4.77 10.39 18.67
C THR A 218 5.75 9.64 17.78
N ALA A 219 6.24 8.50 18.25
CA ALA A 219 7.09 7.61 17.44
C ALA A 219 6.31 6.98 16.29
N GLU A 220 5.03 6.67 16.54
CA GLU A 220 4.10 6.12 15.56
C GLU A 220 3.86 7.10 14.42
N GLU A 221 3.60 8.37 14.71
CA GLU A 221 3.44 9.41 13.70
C GLU A 221 4.70 9.57 12.85
N ARG A 222 5.90 9.52 13.46
CA ARG A 222 7.16 9.54 12.71
C ARG A 222 7.33 8.32 11.79
N ALA A 223 6.87 7.15 12.24
CA ALA A 223 6.91 5.95 11.42
C ALA A 223 5.92 6.04 10.23
N ILE A 224 4.72 6.54 10.48
CA ILE A 224 3.69 6.76 9.44
C ILE A 224 4.19 7.79 8.42
N LEU A 225 4.79 8.89 8.87
CA LEU A 225 5.30 9.95 8.00
C LEU A 225 6.22 9.40 6.91
N ARG A 226 7.08 8.41 7.21
CA ARG A 226 7.99 7.80 6.22
C ARG A 226 7.24 7.17 5.05
N TYR A 227 6.08 6.55 5.30
CA TYR A 227 5.26 6.00 4.22
C TYR A 227 4.56 7.11 3.43
N VAL A 228 4.16 8.20 4.10
CA VAL A 228 3.59 9.36 3.41
C VAL A 228 4.63 10.06 2.55
N GLU A 229 5.90 10.14 3.00
CA GLU A 229 7.02 10.68 2.23
C GLU A 229 7.31 9.90 0.93
N GLU A 230 7.01 8.59 0.88
CA GLU A 230 7.11 7.81 -0.36
C GLU A 230 6.13 8.28 -1.45
N LEU A 231 5.06 8.98 -1.09
CA LEU A 231 4.07 9.55 -2.01
C LEU A 231 4.48 10.93 -2.54
N MET A 232 5.64 11.45 -2.09
CA MET A 232 6.21 12.72 -2.55
C MET A 232 7.31 12.44 -3.59
N THR A 233 7.13 12.92 -4.78
CA THR A 233 8.06 12.78 -5.92
C THR A 233 8.50 14.12 -6.40
#